data_24637527cb43cd3ac996ab4bed07001d
#
_entry.id   24637527cb43cd3ac996ab4bed07001d
#
_cell.length_a   1.000
_cell.length_b   1.000
_cell.length_c   1.000
_cell.angle_alpha   90.00
_cell.angle_beta   90.00
_cell.angle_gamma   90.00
#
_symmetry.space_group_name_H-M   'P 1'
#
loop_
_entity.id
_entity.type
_entity.pdbx_description
1 polymer ?
#
loop_
_entity_poly.entity_id
_entity_poly.type
_entity_poly.pdbx_seq_one_letter_code
_entity_poly.pdbx_strand_id
1 'polypeptide(L)'
;MQKKIDKKEGKINWSEDAKKIIGKINGLFPTPGAFFTFKGERYKILKAVIGNGLGKVGEVISNNLEVACSKNQSIKILEIQRQGKKPQKISEFVLGSNIKKGSIIINV
;
A
#
# COMPACT_ATOMS: atom_id res chain seq x y z
N MET A 1 -6.99 -21.96 -21.62
CA MET A 1 -7.74 -20.73 -21.43
C MET A 1 -6.89 -19.66 -20.79
N GLN A 2 -6.81 -18.52 -21.41
CA GLN A 2 -6.00 -17.45 -20.92
C GLN A 2 -6.72 -16.70 -19.79
N LYS A 3 -6.07 -16.60 -18.66
CA LYS A 3 -6.63 -15.86 -17.55
C LYS A 3 -6.36 -14.37 -17.73
N LYS A 4 -7.43 -13.62 -17.79
CA LYS A 4 -7.32 -12.18 -17.93
C LYS A 4 -6.98 -11.56 -16.59
N ILE A 5 -5.94 -10.74 -16.55
CA ILE A 5 -5.58 -10.04 -15.33
C ILE A 5 -6.59 -8.92 -15.09
N ASP A 6 -7.34 -9.07 -14.02
CA ASP A 6 -8.31 -8.07 -13.61
C ASP A 6 -7.56 -6.94 -12.93
N LYS A 7 -7.95 -5.70 -13.20
CA LYS A 7 -7.38 -4.54 -12.52
C LYS A 7 -7.51 -4.65 -11.01
N LYS A 8 -8.51 -5.37 -10.55
CA LYS A 8 -8.72 -5.58 -9.11
C LYS A 8 -7.67 -6.49 -8.48
N GLU A 9 -6.96 -7.28 -9.27
CA GLU A 9 -5.93 -8.18 -8.72
C GLU A 9 -4.77 -7.42 -8.11
N GLY A 10 -4.50 -6.20 -8.57
CA GLY A 10 -3.45 -5.37 -8.00
C GLY A 10 -3.86 -4.62 -6.74
N LYS A 11 -5.14 -4.62 -6.40
CA LYS A 11 -5.62 -3.88 -5.25
C LYS A 11 -5.25 -4.60 -3.96
N ILE A 12 -4.61 -3.86 -3.05
CA ILE A 12 -4.16 -4.42 -1.79
C ILE A 12 -5.34 -4.61 -0.84
N ASN A 13 -5.41 -5.78 -0.23
CA ASN A 13 -6.39 -6.08 0.81
C ASN A 13 -5.68 -6.07 2.15
N TRP A 14 -5.87 -5.02 2.92
CA TRP A 14 -5.20 -4.86 4.20
C TRP A 14 -5.65 -5.87 5.25
N SER A 15 -6.74 -6.62 4.99
CA SER A 15 -7.19 -7.70 5.87
C SER A 15 -6.31 -8.94 5.78
N GLU A 16 -5.46 -9.03 4.76
CA GLU A 16 -4.52 -10.14 4.64
C GLU A 16 -3.33 -9.91 5.55
N ASP A 17 -2.56 -10.98 5.80
CA ASP A 17 -1.37 -10.82 6.63
C ASP A 17 -0.27 -10.10 5.85
N ALA A 18 0.72 -9.59 6.59
CA ALA A 18 1.78 -8.78 5.99
C ALA A 18 2.56 -9.54 4.92
N LYS A 19 2.81 -10.83 5.14
CA LYS A 19 3.56 -11.65 4.21
C LYS A 19 2.86 -11.75 2.86
N LYS A 20 1.54 -11.91 2.86
CA LYS A 20 0.76 -11.97 1.62
C LYS A 20 0.75 -10.63 0.90
N ILE A 21 0.63 -9.55 1.64
CA ILE A 21 0.64 -8.21 1.06
C ILE A 21 1.99 -7.94 0.41
N ILE A 22 3.08 -8.24 1.10
CA ILE A 22 4.43 -8.06 0.56
C ILE A 22 4.63 -8.94 -0.67
N GLY A 23 4.14 -10.18 -0.65
CA GLY A 23 4.22 -11.08 -1.80
C GLY A 23 3.51 -10.51 -3.02
N LYS A 24 2.35 -9.89 -2.81
CA LYS A 24 1.62 -9.25 -3.90
C LYS A 24 2.40 -8.05 -4.46
N ILE A 25 2.96 -7.23 -3.57
CA ILE A 25 3.74 -6.07 -4.00
C ILE A 25 4.93 -6.51 -4.84
N ASN A 26 5.69 -7.49 -4.38
CA ASN A 26 6.86 -7.96 -5.08
C ASN A 26 6.50 -8.74 -6.34
N GLY A 27 5.44 -9.52 -6.31
CA GLY A 27 5.02 -10.35 -7.44
C GLY A 27 4.45 -9.56 -8.59
N LEU A 28 3.88 -8.39 -8.34
CA LEU A 28 3.29 -7.55 -9.38
C LEU A 28 4.20 -6.41 -9.82
N PHE A 29 5.31 -6.21 -9.14
CA PHE A 29 6.27 -5.18 -9.52
C PHE A 29 7.04 -5.62 -10.77
N PRO A 30 7.34 -4.75 -11.72
CA PRO A 30 6.97 -3.34 -11.79
C PRO A 30 5.58 -3.09 -12.41
N THR A 31 5.04 -4.07 -13.10
CA THR A 31 3.78 -3.90 -13.82
C THR A 31 2.94 -5.16 -13.69
N PRO A 32 1.65 -5.05 -13.38
CA PRO A 32 0.86 -3.83 -13.21
C PRO A 32 1.09 -3.12 -11.88
N GLY A 33 1.69 -3.79 -10.88
CA GLY A 33 1.94 -3.21 -9.57
C GLY A 33 0.77 -3.36 -8.61
N ALA A 34 1.09 -3.47 -7.31
CA ALA A 34 0.08 -3.48 -6.26
C ALA A 34 -0.24 -2.04 -5.89
N PHE A 35 -1.51 -1.77 -5.60
CA PHE A 35 -1.95 -0.41 -5.34
C PHE A 35 -3.04 -0.36 -4.28
N PHE A 36 -3.23 0.83 -3.73
CA PHE A 36 -4.41 1.15 -2.92
C PHE A 36 -4.99 2.47 -3.41
N THR A 37 -6.23 2.75 -3.02
CA THR A 37 -6.86 4.01 -3.36
C THR A 37 -7.14 4.79 -2.08
N PHE A 38 -6.99 6.11 -2.16
CA PHE A 38 -7.27 7.00 -1.04
C PHE A 38 -7.86 8.28 -1.60
N LYS A 39 -9.07 8.62 -1.15
CA LYS A 39 -9.80 9.81 -1.62
C LYS A 39 -9.87 9.90 -3.14
N GLY A 40 -10.12 8.77 -3.78
CA GLY A 40 -10.29 8.72 -5.23
C GLY A 40 -9.01 8.66 -6.02
N GLU A 41 -7.86 8.70 -5.37
CA GLU A 41 -6.58 8.59 -6.07
C GLU A 41 -5.96 7.22 -5.86
N ARG A 42 -5.28 6.76 -6.90
CA ARG A 42 -4.59 5.46 -6.85
C ARG A 42 -3.11 5.67 -6.55
N TYR A 43 -2.61 4.88 -5.62
CA TYR A 43 -1.19 4.91 -5.23
C TYR A 43 -0.62 3.51 -5.40
N LYS A 44 0.41 3.40 -6.24
CA LYS A 44 1.10 2.13 -6.46
C LYS A 44 2.23 1.99 -5.45
N ILE A 45 2.32 0.86 -4.80
CA ILE A 45 3.41 0.58 -3.87
C ILE A 45 4.51 -0.14 -4.63
N LEU A 46 5.68 0.47 -4.70
CA LEU A 46 6.81 -0.07 -5.43
C LEU A 46 7.73 -0.90 -4.54
N LYS A 47 7.86 -0.50 -3.28
CA LYS A 47 8.73 -1.18 -2.33
C LYS A 47 8.17 -1.03 -0.94
N ALA A 48 8.19 -2.12 -0.18
CA ALA A 48 7.69 -2.11 1.19
C ALA A 48 8.32 -3.23 1.99
N VAL A 49 8.27 -3.11 3.31
CA VAL A 49 8.75 -4.14 4.24
C VAL A 49 7.71 -4.35 5.32
N ILE A 50 7.82 -5.49 6.01
CA ILE A 50 6.91 -5.82 7.11
C ILE A 50 7.33 -5.05 8.36
N GLY A 51 6.35 -4.44 9.02
CA GLY A 51 6.56 -3.77 10.29
C GLY A 51 5.82 -4.47 11.42
N ASN A 52 6.01 -3.97 12.63
CA ASN A 52 5.37 -4.52 13.83
C ASN A 52 4.37 -3.55 14.45
N GLY A 53 3.92 -2.56 13.67
CA GLY A 53 2.98 -1.59 14.18
C GLY A 53 1.61 -2.19 14.43
N LEU A 54 0.88 -1.60 15.38
CA LEU A 54 -0.46 -2.05 15.75
C LEU A 54 -1.48 -0.99 15.39
N GLY A 55 -2.62 -1.44 14.90
CA GLY A 55 -3.70 -0.55 14.55
C GLY A 55 -4.83 -1.30 13.90
N LYS A 56 -5.86 -0.57 13.53
CA LYS A 56 -6.98 -1.17 12.79
C LYS A 56 -6.52 -1.49 11.37
N VAL A 57 -7.11 -2.54 10.80
CA VAL A 57 -6.80 -2.91 9.41
C VAL A 57 -7.01 -1.70 8.50
N GLY A 58 -5.96 -1.32 7.75
CA GLY A 58 -5.99 -0.18 6.85
C GLY A 58 -5.68 1.16 7.50
N GLU A 59 -5.42 1.18 8.80
CA GLU A 59 -5.11 2.42 9.49
C GLU A 59 -3.66 2.83 9.24
N VAL A 60 -3.44 4.11 8.91
CA VAL A 60 -2.11 4.69 8.78
C VAL A 60 -1.62 5.00 10.18
N ILE A 61 -0.61 4.27 10.64
CA ILE A 61 -0.17 4.31 12.04
C ILE A 61 1.11 5.11 12.27
N SER A 62 1.69 5.67 11.21
CA SER A 62 2.84 6.54 11.35
C SER A 62 2.85 7.60 10.26
N ASN A 63 3.66 8.64 10.48
CA ASN A 63 3.80 9.72 9.49
C ASN A 63 4.65 9.29 8.28
N ASN A 64 5.27 8.12 8.33
CA ASN A 64 6.04 7.58 7.22
C ASN A 64 5.24 6.56 6.40
N LEU A 65 3.92 6.65 6.49
CA LEU A 65 3.00 5.81 5.73
C LEU A 65 3.22 4.32 6.02
N GLU A 66 3.11 3.98 7.30
CA GLU A 66 3.03 2.61 7.73
C GLU A 66 1.55 2.27 7.94
N VAL A 67 1.09 1.20 7.31
CA VAL A 67 -0.33 0.84 7.32
C VAL A 67 -0.53 -0.47 8.03
N ALA A 68 -1.43 -0.49 9.01
CA ALA A 68 -1.73 -1.69 9.77
C ALA A 68 -2.49 -2.70 8.92
N CYS A 69 -2.17 -3.97 9.09
CA CYS A 69 -2.88 -5.06 8.44
C CYS A 69 -3.26 -6.10 9.50
N SER A 70 -3.63 -7.31 9.09
CA SER A 70 -4.11 -8.31 10.05
C SER A 70 -2.99 -8.88 10.91
N LYS A 71 -3.38 -9.59 11.96
CA LYS A 71 -2.45 -10.32 12.86
C LYS A 71 -1.44 -9.41 13.57
N ASN A 72 -1.85 -8.21 13.90
CA ASN A 72 -0.99 -7.26 14.63
C ASN A 72 0.31 -6.98 13.88
N GLN A 73 0.22 -6.85 12.58
CA GLN A 73 1.34 -6.54 11.70
C GLN A 73 1.05 -5.27 10.93
N SER A 74 2.08 -4.75 10.27
CA SER A 74 1.92 -3.57 9.44
C SER A 74 2.82 -3.67 8.23
N ILE A 75 2.58 -2.77 7.27
CA ILE A 75 3.39 -2.65 6.06
C ILE A 75 4.01 -1.27 6.08
N LYS A 76 5.34 -1.22 6.05
CA LYS A 76 6.08 0.04 5.92
C LYS A 76 6.36 0.28 4.45
N ILE A 77 5.76 1.29 3.88
CA ILE A 77 5.94 1.62 2.47
C ILE A 77 7.23 2.42 2.33
N LEU A 78 8.11 1.97 1.44
CA LEU A 78 9.41 2.62 1.22
C LEU A 78 9.44 3.45 -0.05
N GLU A 79 8.77 2.99 -1.10
CA GLU A 79 8.65 3.72 -2.37
C GLU A 79 7.23 3.63 -2.88
N ILE A 80 6.73 4.73 -3.41
CA ILE A 80 5.35 4.84 -3.82
C ILE A 80 5.25 5.70 -5.08
N GLN A 81 4.23 5.43 -5.88
CA GLN A 81 3.97 6.21 -7.09
C GLN A 81 2.50 6.59 -7.16
N ARG A 82 2.23 7.89 -7.06
CA ARG A 82 0.88 8.40 -7.26
C ARG A 82 0.54 8.32 -8.75
N GLN A 83 -0.69 7.97 -9.05
CA GLN A 83 -1.15 7.84 -10.44
C GLN A 83 -0.85 9.13 -11.22
N GLY A 84 -0.20 8.96 -12.37
CA GLY A 84 0.14 10.09 -13.22
C GLY A 84 1.38 10.87 -12.79
N LYS A 85 2.07 10.40 -11.75
CA LYS A 85 3.27 11.07 -11.22
C LYS A 85 4.46 10.14 -11.26
N LYS A 86 5.64 10.68 -10.95
CA LYS A 86 6.87 9.90 -10.90
C LYS A 86 6.97 9.13 -9.59
N PRO A 87 7.69 7.99 -9.57
CA PRO A 87 7.95 7.30 -8.32
C PRO A 87 8.69 8.20 -7.32
N GLN A 88 8.38 8.06 -6.05
CA GLN A 88 9.01 8.82 -4.98
C GLN A 88 9.39 7.89 -3.84
N LYS A 89 10.49 8.23 -3.16
CA LYS A 89 10.79 7.61 -1.87
C LYS A 89 9.78 8.13 -0.86
N ILE A 90 9.48 7.30 0.13
CA ILE A 90 8.44 7.66 1.09
C ILE A 90 8.78 8.95 1.85
N SER A 91 10.06 9.18 2.13
CA SER A 91 10.50 10.40 2.81
C SER A 91 10.14 11.66 2.04
N GLU A 92 10.15 11.59 0.72
CA GLU A 92 9.74 12.71 -0.13
C GLU A 92 8.23 12.80 -0.26
N PHE A 93 7.59 11.64 -0.44
CA PHE A 93 6.15 11.56 -0.62
C PHE A 93 5.38 12.16 0.56
N VAL A 94 5.79 11.86 1.78
CA VAL A 94 5.05 12.28 2.98
C VAL A 94 5.09 13.80 3.19
N LEU A 95 6.04 14.49 2.59
CA LEU A 95 6.13 15.95 2.73
C LEU A 95 4.96 16.68 2.07
N GLY A 96 4.41 16.12 1.00
CA GLY A 96 3.29 16.74 0.30
C GLY A 96 2.02 15.92 0.30
N SER A 97 1.94 14.86 1.09
CA SER A 97 0.82 13.93 1.05
C SER A 97 -0.32 14.33 1.99
N ASN A 98 -1.54 14.04 1.54
CA ASN A 98 -2.73 14.16 2.36
C ASN A 98 -2.96 12.94 3.26
N ILE A 99 -2.17 11.90 3.07
CA ILE A 99 -2.34 10.66 3.84
C ILE A 99 -1.56 10.80 5.13
N LYS A 100 -2.27 11.13 6.21
CA LYS A 100 -1.66 11.40 7.50
C LYS A 100 -1.91 10.25 8.47
N LYS A 101 -1.09 10.21 9.54
CA LYS A 101 -1.34 9.26 10.64
C LYS A 101 -2.79 9.39 11.12
N GLY A 102 -3.44 8.26 11.28
CA GLY A 102 -4.85 8.21 11.65
C GLY A 102 -5.80 8.05 10.49
N SER A 103 -5.33 8.23 9.26
CA SER A 103 -6.16 7.99 8.08
C SER A 103 -6.47 6.50 7.94
N ILE A 104 -7.63 6.20 7.36
CA ILE A 104 -8.02 4.80 7.11
C ILE A 104 -8.06 4.58 5.61
N ILE A 105 -7.34 3.57 5.15
CA ILE A 105 -7.35 3.15 3.74
C ILE A 105 -8.34 2.00 3.63
N ILE A 106 -9.42 2.24 2.87
CA ILE A 106 -10.52 1.29 2.78
C ILE A 106 -10.23 0.21 1.75
N ASN A 107 -10.61 -1.03 2.06
CA ASN A 107 -10.44 -2.19 1.17
C ASN A 107 -11.58 -2.32 0.15
N VAL A 108 -11.93 -1.28 -0.52
CA VAL A 108 -13.09 -1.32 -1.40
C VAL A 108 -12.69 -1.35 -2.86
#